data_ad3f88e9e131948d16f71fd6e59bab23
#
_entry.id   ad3f88e9e131948d16f71fd6e59bab23
#
_cell.length_a   1.000
_cell.length_b   1.000
_cell.length_c   1.000
_cell.angle_alpha   90.00
_cell.angle_beta   90.00
_cell.angle_gamma   90.00
#
_symmetry.space_group_name_H-M   'P 1'
#
loop_
_entity.id
_entity.type
_entity.pdbx_description
1 polymer ?
#
loop_
_entity_poly.entity_id
_entity_poly.type
_entity_poly.pdbx_seq_one_letter_code
_entity_poly.pdbx_strand_id
1 'polypeptide(L)'
;MASKRIGVLALQGDVREHVHAISQCDAIATLVRKAEDLRSIDALIIPGGESTTISKLLKIFEVFEPLQTAIKDGLPVFGTCAGMILLAKNIIDGSHDQETLATMDVTVRRNAFGRQVDSFETEIDLSQIGAPNATAVFIRAPWIERSGIGVEILATVQSDSGSHAVLAREGRQLVSSFHPEIVDNESYGVHQYFIREVAS
;
A
#
# COMPACT_ATOMS: atom_id res chain seq x y z
N MET A 1 17.15 -1.34 -20.59
CA MET A 1 15.83 -0.67 -20.47
C MET A 1 16.02 0.55 -19.57
N ALA A 2 15.27 1.64 -19.78
CA ALA A 2 15.34 2.77 -18.86
C ALA A 2 14.80 2.36 -17.48
N SER A 3 15.43 2.82 -16.40
CA SER A 3 14.95 2.56 -15.04
C SER A 3 13.56 3.18 -14.85
N LYS A 4 12.61 2.42 -14.27
CA LYS A 4 11.26 2.92 -13.97
C LYS A 4 11.31 4.05 -12.94
N ARG A 5 10.45 5.03 -13.11
CA ARG A 5 10.25 6.12 -12.16
C ARG A 5 9.07 5.80 -11.26
N ILE A 6 9.35 5.48 -10.02
CA ILE A 6 8.35 5.13 -9.02
C ILE A 6 8.08 6.36 -8.16
N GLY A 7 6.87 6.89 -8.25
CA GLY A 7 6.42 7.96 -7.38
C GLY A 7 6.23 7.47 -5.94
N VAL A 8 6.54 8.31 -4.96
CA VAL A 8 6.14 8.11 -3.57
C VAL A 8 5.30 9.31 -3.18
N LEU A 9 4.06 9.09 -2.76
CA LEU A 9 3.18 10.15 -2.29
C LEU A 9 3.77 10.79 -1.03
N ALA A 10 4.29 12.01 -1.15
CA ALA A 10 5.10 12.66 -0.13
C ALA A 10 4.33 13.77 0.60
N LEU A 11 3.12 13.47 1.05
CA LEU A 11 2.29 14.37 1.86
C LEU A 11 2.42 14.08 3.35
N GLN A 12 2.43 12.78 3.74
CA GLN A 12 2.60 12.33 5.13
C GLN A 12 2.92 10.84 5.13
N GLY A 13 3.71 10.35 6.11
CA GLY A 13 4.00 8.93 6.33
C GLY A 13 5.44 8.52 6.02
N ASP A 14 5.65 7.23 5.77
CA ASP A 14 6.95 6.53 5.69
C ASP A 14 7.63 6.73 4.32
N VAL A 15 7.72 8.01 3.90
CA VAL A 15 8.20 8.41 2.56
C VAL A 15 9.67 8.03 2.34
N ARG A 16 10.52 8.28 3.33
CA ARG A 16 11.97 8.05 3.21
C ARG A 16 12.31 6.56 3.11
N GLU A 17 11.59 5.75 3.86
CA GLU A 17 11.72 4.31 3.91
C GLU A 17 11.37 3.71 2.53
N HIS A 18 10.26 4.15 1.91
CA HIS A 18 9.91 3.74 0.55
C HIS A 18 10.91 4.24 -0.51
N VAL A 19 11.41 5.47 -0.39
CA VAL A 19 12.44 6.00 -1.31
C VAL A 19 13.70 5.13 -1.22
N HIS A 20 14.10 4.74 0.00
CA HIS A 20 15.23 3.83 0.20
C HIS A 20 14.95 2.46 -0.43
N ALA A 21 13.81 1.83 -0.14
CA ALA A 21 13.43 0.54 -0.71
C ALA A 21 13.44 0.54 -2.25
N ILE A 22 12.89 1.59 -2.89
CA ILE A 22 12.90 1.74 -4.34
C ILE A 22 14.34 1.80 -4.88
N SER A 23 15.25 2.50 -4.19
CA SER A 23 16.65 2.61 -4.62
C SER A 23 17.38 1.26 -4.60
N GLN A 24 16.94 0.31 -3.77
CA GLN A 24 17.48 -1.06 -3.72
C GLN A 24 16.85 -2.00 -4.78
N CYS A 25 15.87 -1.51 -5.54
CA CYS A 25 15.14 -2.28 -6.55
C CYS A 25 15.43 -1.85 -8.00
N ASP A 26 16.58 -1.24 -8.27
CA ASP A 26 16.99 -0.75 -9.60
C ASP A 26 15.99 0.22 -10.25
N ALA A 27 15.28 1.02 -9.45
CA ALA A 27 14.30 2.00 -9.89
C ALA A 27 14.63 3.40 -9.36
N ILE A 28 14.02 4.42 -9.95
CA ILE A 28 14.22 5.82 -9.57
C ILE A 28 13.03 6.28 -8.75
N ALA A 29 13.26 6.67 -7.50
CA ALA A 29 12.23 7.25 -6.66
C ALA A 29 11.97 8.73 -7.02
N THR A 30 10.70 9.12 -7.09
CA THR A 30 10.26 10.49 -7.36
C THR A 30 9.21 10.89 -6.33
N LEU A 31 9.39 12.04 -5.67
CA LEU A 31 8.42 12.52 -4.69
C LEU A 31 7.22 13.15 -5.39
N VAL A 32 6.02 12.69 -5.05
CA VAL A 32 4.74 13.20 -5.57
C VAL A 32 4.08 14.03 -4.47
N ARG A 33 3.89 15.33 -4.74
CA ARG A 33 3.26 16.27 -3.79
C ARG A 33 2.10 17.06 -4.41
N LYS A 34 2.00 17.07 -5.73
CA LYS A 34 0.99 17.79 -6.50
C LYS A 34 0.58 16.99 -7.73
N ALA A 35 -0.55 17.34 -8.31
CA ALA A 35 -1.14 16.59 -9.43
C ALA A 35 -0.23 16.50 -10.66
N GLU A 36 0.56 17.55 -10.95
CA GLU A 36 1.47 17.54 -12.10
C GLU A 36 2.55 16.47 -11.99
N ASP A 37 2.98 16.12 -10.76
CA ASP A 37 4.03 15.13 -10.53
C ASP A 37 3.61 13.74 -11.04
N LEU A 38 2.29 13.44 -11.05
CA LEU A 38 1.74 12.16 -11.53
C LEU A 38 2.06 11.88 -13.01
N ARG A 39 2.34 12.92 -13.81
CA ARG A 39 2.67 12.77 -15.23
C ARG A 39 4.08 12.28 -15.48
N SER A 40 4.94 12.32 -14.47
CA SER A 40 6.37 12.02 -14.58
C SER A 40 6.76 10.66 -14.03
N ILE A 41 5.80 9.85 -13.60
CA ILE A 41 6.01 8.56 -12.95
C ILE A 41 5.37 7.41 -13.74
N ASP A 42 5.95 6.22 -13.63
CA ASP A 42 5.45 4.99 -14.24
C ASP A 42 4.53 4.21 -13.30
N ALA A 43 4.68 4.42 -11.98
CA ALA A 43 3.86 3.81 -10.92
C ALA A 43 3.95 4.65 -9.65
N LEU A 44 3.01 4.47 -8.71
CA LEU A 44 2.95 5.21 -7.45
C LEU A 44 2.93 4.28 -6.24
N ILE A 45 3.65 4.66 -5.18
CA ILE A 45 3.50 4.10 -3.82
C ILE A 45 2.77 5.13 -2.95
N ILE A 46 1.71 4.69 -2.27
CA ILE A 46 1.01 5.43 -1.22
C ILE A 46 1.48 4.85 0.12
N PRO A 47 2.31 5.57 0.88
CA PRO A 47 2.95 5.04 2.08
C PRO A 47 1.98 4.83 3.24
N GLY A 48 2.44 4.08 4.23
CA GLY A 48 1.88 4.03 5.57
C GLY A 48 1.91 5.39 6.25
N GLY A 49 1.08 5.56 7.29
CA GLY A 49 0.92 6.82 8.01
C GLY A 49 -0.47 6.93 8.63
N GLU A 50 -0.98 8.16 8.78
CA GLU A 50 -2.34 8.37 9.28
C GLU A 50 -3.32 8.62 8.10
N SER A 51 -4.16 7.64 7.81
CA SER A 51 -5.00 7.62 6.60
C SER A 51 -5.98 8.79 6.51
N THR A 52 -6.53 9.26 7.63
CA THR A 52 -7.44 10.42 7.65
C THR A 52 -6.67 11.71 7.31
N THR A 53 -5.46 11.86 7.82
CA THR A 53 -4.58 12.99 7.51
C THR A 53 -4.19 12.99 6.04
N ILE A 54 -3.76 11.84 5.50
CA ILE A 54 -3.38 11.72 4.09
C ILE A 54 -4.59 12.06 3.19
N SER A 55 -5.79 11.55 3.50
CA SER A 55 -7.01 11.87 2.75
C SER A 55 -7.31 13.38 2.74
N LYS A 56 -7.20 14.04 3.89
CA LYS A 56 -7.36 15.50 3.99
C LYS A 56 -6.31 16.27 3.19
N LEU A 57 -5.04 15.87 3.29
CA LEU A 57 -3.95 16.52 2.57
C LEU A 57 -4.10 16.34 1.05
N LEU A 58 -4.52 15.17 0.57
CA LEU A 58 -4.81 14.94 -0.83
C LEU A 58 -5.84 15.96 -1.37
N LYS A 59 -6.87 16.30 -0.58
CA LYS A 59 -7.87 17.32 -0.94
C LYS A 59 -7.31 18.73 -0.85
N ILE A 60 -6.63 19.07 0.23
CA ILE A 60 -6.03 20.40 0.42
C ILE A 60 -5.07 20.76 -0.72
N PHE A 61 -4.28 19.78 -1.18
CA PHE A 61 -3.32 19.98 -2.28
C PHE A 61 -3.91 19.67 -3.67
N GLU A 62 -5.24 19.44 -3.77
CA GLU A 62 -5.96 19.16 -5.02
C GLU A 62 -5.39 17.95 -5.80
N VAL A 63 -4.88 16.94 -5.08
CA VAL A 63 -4.31 15.71 -5.65
C VAL A 63 -5.34 14.58 -5.69
N PHE A 64 -6.42 14.65 -4.90
CA PHE A 64 -7.35 13.54 -4.69
C PHE A 64 -7.99 13.05 -6.00
N GLU A 65 -8.70 13.93 -6.71
CA GLU A 65 -9.39 13.59 -7.95
C GLU A 65 -8.42 13.25 -9.10
N PRO A 66 -7.31 14.01 -9.31
CA PRO A 66 -6.30 13.63 -10.29
C PRO A 66 -5.69 12.25 -10.04
N LEU A 67 -5.40 11.91 -8.77
CA LEU A 67 -4.86 10.61 -8.41
C LEU A 67 -5.87 9.48 -8.63
N GLN A 68 -7.13 9.68 -8.18
CA GLN A 68 -8.20 8.72 -8.40
C GLN A 68 -8.40 8.44 -9.90
N THR A 69 -8.39 9.49 -10.73
CA THR A 69 -8.52 9.37 -12.18
C THR A 69 -7.32 8.62 -12.77
N ALA A 70 -6.09 8.99 -12.40
CA ALA A 70 -4.89 8.33 -12.91
C ALA A 70 -4.89 6.82 -12.60
N ILE A 71 -5.30 6.41 -11.38
CA ILE A 71 -5.40 4.99 -11.02
C ILE A 71 -6.48 4.28 -11.86
N LYS A 72 -7.66 4.89 -12.05
CA LYS A 72 -8.72 4.34 -12.91
C LYS A 72 -8.29 4.22 -14.37
N ASP A 73 -7.44 5.13 -14.84
CA ASP A 73 -6.85 5.12 -16.19
C ASP A 73 -5.65 4.16 -16.32
N GLY A 74 -5.31 3.43 -15.25
CA GLY A 74 -4.34 2.34 -15.26
C GLY A 74 -2.98 2.67 -14.68
N LEU A 75 -2.80 3.79 -13.97
CA LEU A 75 -1.56 4.02 -13.20
C LEU A 75 -1.40 2.91 -12.17
N PRO A 76 -0.30 2.13 -12.20
CA PRO A 76 -0.04 1.14 -11.18
C PRO A 76 0.14 1.79 -9.81
N VAL A 77 -0.46 1.20 -8.78
CA VAL A 77 -0.37 1.76 -7.43
C VAL A 77 -0.12 0.67 -6.39
N PHE A 78 0.73 0.98 -5.41
CA PHE A 78 0.97 0.17 -4.24
C PHE A 78 0.64 0.97 -2.98
N GLY A 79 -0.31 0.49 -2.17
CA GLY A 79 -0.68 1.09 -0.90
C GLY A 79 -0.25 0.25 0.29
N THR A 80 0.58 0.81 1.20
CA THR A 80 0.97 0.14 2.44
C THR A 80 0.18 0.70 3.63
N CYS A 81 -0.32 -0.14 4.51
CA CYS A 81 -1.04 0.22 5.74
C CYS A 81 -2.13 1.30 5.49
N ALA A 82 -1.85 2.58 5.73
CA ALA A 82 -2.76 3.69 5.43
C ALA A 82 -3.08 3.78 3.93
N GLY A 83 -2.12 3.47 3.06
CA GLY A 83 -2.32 3.40 1.61
C GLY A 83 -3.34 2.34 1.19
N MET A 84 -3.35 1.16 1.84
CA MET A 84 -4.40 0.14 1.66
C MET A 84 -5.77 0.71 2.01
N ILE A 85 -5.89 1.42 3.13
CA ILE A 85 -7.16 2.05 3.56
C ILE A 85 -7.63 3.07 2.52
N LEU A 86 -6.72 3.87 1.96
CA LEU A 86 -7.06 4.90 0.97
C LEU A 86 -7.51 4.33 -0.38
N LEU A 87 -6.99 3.18 -0.81
CA LEU A 87 -7.39 2.52 -2.05
C LEU A 87 -8.71 1.74 -1.92
N ALA A 88 -9.08 1.34 -0.70
CA ALA A 88 -10.24 0.49 -0.44
C ALA A 88 -11.55 1.17 -0.86
N LYS A 89 -12.47 0.36 -1.42
CA LYS A 89 -13.84 0.78 -1.76
C LYS A 89 -14.67 1.06 -0.51
N ASN A 90 -14.45 0.28 0.57
CA ASN A 90 -15.16 0.45 1.84
C ASN A 90 -14.19 0.34 3.02
N ILE A 91 -14.52 1.07 4.10
CA ILE A 91 -13.79 1.02 5.38
C ILE A 91 -14.74 0.62 6.50
N ILE A 92 -14.29 -0.27 7.37
CA ILE A 92 -14.92 -0.60 8.65
C ILE A 92 -14.10 0.07 9.77
N ASP A 93 -14.79 0.61 10.77
CA ASP A 93 -14.20 1.34 11.89
C ASP A 93 -13.41 2.59 11.46
N GLY A 94 -13.79 3.18 10.32
CA GLY A 94 -13.30 4.47 9.85
C GLY A 94 -13.96 5.66 10.55
N SER A 95 -13.35 6.85 10.46
CA SER A 95 -14.05 8.08 10.84
C SER A 95 -15.09 8.45 9.78
N HIS A 96 -16.19 9.09 10.20
CA HIS A 96 -17.28 9.51 9.29
C HIS A 96 -16.81 10.43 8.15
N ASP A 97 -15.71 11.17 8.37
CA ASP A 97 -15.19 12.15 7.42
C ASP A 97 -14.06 11.59 6.54
N GLN A 98 -13.73 10.31 6.67
CA GLN A 98 -12.66 9.73 5.89
C GLN A 98 -13.16 9.27 4.53
N GLU A 99 -12.70 9.94 3.48
CA GLU A 99 -12.91 9.50 2.11
C GLU A 99 -11.74 8.64 1.62
N THR A 100 -12.06 7.69 0.74
CA THR A 100 -11.09 6.84 0.05
C THR A 100 -11.09 7.13 -1.44
N LEU A 101 -10.02 6.75 -2.12
CA LEU A 101 -9.96 6.77 -3.58
C LEU A 101 -10.93 5.75 -4.21
N ALA A 102 -11.33 4.73 -3.43
CA ALA A 102 -12.32 3.71 -3.79
C ALA A 102 -12.02 3.02 -5.15
N THR A 103 -10.76 2.73 -5.41
CA THR A 103 -10.31 2.16 -6.68
C THR A 103 -10.13 0.65 -6.65
N MET A 104 -9.96 0.05 -5.46
CA MET A 104 -9.78 -1.39 -5.27
C MET A 104 -11.02 -2.02 -4.60
N ASP A 105 -11.52 -3.14 -5.12
CA ASP A 105 -12.75 -3.80 -4.61
C ASP A 105 -12.50 -4.61 -3.33
N VAL A 106 -12.04 -3.92 -2.31
CA VAL A 106 -11.83 -4.47 -0.95
C VAL A 106 -12.60 -3.67 0.10
N THR A 107 -12.99 -4.36 1.16
CA THR A 107 -13.46 -3.76 2.41
C THR A 107 -12.37 -3.94 3.45
N VAL A 108 -11.84 -2.86 3.99
CA VAL A 108 -10.72 -2.85 4.93
C VAL A 108 -11.21 -2.50 6.33
N ARG A 109 -10.81 -3.28 7.34
CA ARG A 109 -11.01 -2.95 8.75
C ARG A 109 -9.78 -2.23 9.29
N ARG A 110 -9.96 -1.06 9.90
CA ARG A 110 -8.88 -0.30 10.53
C ARG A 110 -8.53 -0.86 11.91
N ASN A 111 -7.26 -0.72 12.34
CA ASN A 111 -6.77 -1.14 13.66
C ASN A 111 -7.24 -2.56 14.03
N ALA A 112 -7.14 -3.47 13.09
CA ALA A 112 -7.87 -4.72 13.09
C ALA A 112 -7.34 -5.76 14.08
N PHE A 113 -6.06 -5.67 14.50
CA PHE A 113 -5.43 -6.60 15.44
C PHE A 113 -5.71 -6.26 16.92
N GLY A 114 -6.57 -5.28 17.19
CA GLY A 114 -7.02 -4.92 18.54
C GLY A 114 -6.19 -3.83 19.21
N ARG A 115 -6.79 -3.21 20.26
CA ARG A 115 -6.18 -2.06 20.96
C ARG A 115 -4.99 -2.44 21.86
N GLN A 116 -4.78 -3.71 22.14
CA GLN A 116 -3.67 -4.18 23.01
C GLN A 116 -2.42 -4.54 22.23
N VAL A 117 -2.52 -4.69 20.90
CA VAL A 117 -1.39 -5.01 20.02
C VAL A 117 -1.17 -3.83 19.08
N ASP A 118 -0.42 -2.84 19.55
CA ASP A 118 -0.12 -1.66 18.73
C ASP A 118 0.83 -1.97 17.57
N SER A 119 1.77 -2.90 17.78
CA SER A 119 2.71 -3.37 16.76
C SER A 119 3.23 -4.76 17.09
N PHE A 120 3.51 -5.55 16.04
CA PHE A 120 4.15 -6.85 16.14
C PHE A 120 4.86 -7.20 14.85
N GLU A 121 5.78 -8.17 14.95
CA GLU A 121 6.47 -8.75 13.81
C GLU A 121 6.13 -10.23 13.73
N THR A 122 6.00 -10.75 12.54
CA THR A 122 5.78 -12.18 12.31
C THR A 122 6.36 -12.60 10.97
N GLU A 123 6.78 -13.86 10.87
CA GLU A 123 7.10 -14.45 9.59
C GLU A 123 5.83 -14.65 8.76
N ILE A 124 5.93 -14.32 7.48
CA ILE A 124 4.83 -14.45 6.53
C ILE A 124 5.33 -15.15 5.26
N ASP A 125 4.50 -16.05 4.73
CA ASP A 125 4.78 -16.70 3.47
C ASP A 125 4.40 -15.79 2.29
N LEU A 126 5.40 -15.30 1.59
CA LEU A 126 5.30 -14.52 0.36
C LEU A 126 5.80 -15.31 -0.87
N SER A 127 5.75 -16.64 -0.84
CA SER A 127 6.20 -17.52 -1.94
C SER A 127 5.51 -17.20 -3.25
N GLN A 128 4.24 -16.79 -3.22
CA GLN A 128 3.48 -16.39 -4.42
C GLN A 128 4.08 -15.20 -5.16
N ILE A 129 4.84 -14.36 -4.47
CA ILE A 129 5.54 -13.21 -5.06
C ILE A 129 7.06 -13.39 -5.13
N GLY A 130 7.54 -14.62 -4.91
CA GLY A 130 8.97 -14.95 -4.99
C GLY A 130 9.82 -14.48 -3.81
N ALA A 131 9.20 -14.18 -2.67
CA ALA A 131 9.85 -13.72 -1.45
C ALA A 131 9.47 -14.60 -0.23
N PRO A 132 9.83 -15.90 -0.20
CA PRO A 132 9.47 -16.78 0.90
C PRO A 132 10.12 -16.33 2.22
N ASN A 133 9.44 -16.58 3.33
CA ASN A 133 9.92 -16.32 4.70
C ASN A 133 10.32 -14.85 4.95
N ALA A 134 9.48 -13.92 4.58
CA ALA A 134 9.69 -12.52 4.88
C ALA A 134 9.18 -12.18 6.29
N THR A 135 9.90 -11.32 7.02
CA THR A 135 9.40 -10.69 8.23
C THR A 135 8.44 -9.56 7.87
N ALA A 136 7.22 -9.61 8.38
CA ALA A 136 6.22 -8.57 8.20
C ALA A 136 6.05 -7.77 9.49
N VAL A 137 6.21 -6.45 9.40
CA VAL A 137 6.05 -5.51 10.51
C VAL A 137 4.67 -4.89 10.44
N PHE A 138 3.85 -5.12 11.45
CA PHE A 138 2.48 -4.61 11.59
C PHE A 138 2.46 -3.51 12.66
N ILE A 139 1.97 -2.31 12.30
CA ILE A 139 1.87 -1.17 13.21
C ILE A 139 0.43 -0.66 13.15
N ARG A 140 -0.37 -0.91 14.19
CA ARG A 140 -1.82 -0.57 14.22
C ARG A 140 -2.52 -0.94 12.91
N ALA A 141 -2.14 -2.11 12.38
CA ALA A 141 -2.39 -2.47 11.00
C ALA A 141 -3.88 -2.71 10.69
N PRO A 142 -4.33 -2.39 9.48
CA PRO A 142 -5.60 -2.85 8.95
C PRO A 142 -5.51 -4.31 8.51
N TRP A 143 -6.65 -4.93 8.15
CA TRP A 143 -6.69 -6.11 7.28
C TRP A 143 -7.83 -6.00 6.26
N ILE A 144 -7.80 -6.88 5.25
CA ILE A 144 -8.90 -7.01 4.31
C ILE A 144 -9.96 -7.91 4.93
N GLU A 145 -11.13 -7.33 5.22
CA GLU A 145 -12.29 -8.02 5.76
C GLU A 145 -13.10 -8.75 4.68
N ARG A 146 -13.18 -8.16 3.49
CA ARG A 146 -13.84 -8.72 2.30
C ARG A 146 -13.12 -8.27 1.05
N SER A 147 -13.12 -9.14 0.04
CA SER A 147 -12.55 -8.87 -1.28
C SER A 147 -13.56 -9.22 -2.38
N GLY A 148 -13.55 -8.44 -3.46
CA GLY A 148 -14.29 -8.73 -4.69
C GLY A 148 -13.68 -9.91 -5.48
N ILE A 149 -14.42 -10.36 -6.50
CA ILE A 149 -14.02 -11.55 -7.31
C ILE A 149 -12.69 -11.31 -8.06
N GLY A 150 -12.41 -10.06 -8.44
CA GLY A 150 -11.17 -9.69 -9.17
C GLY A 150 -9.94 -9.54 -8.29
N VAL A 151 -10.07 -9.67 -6.97
CA VAL A 151 -8.99 -9.48 -6.00
C VAL A 151 -8.31 -10.81 -5.69
N GLU A 152 -7.02 -10.89 -5.97
CA GLU A 152 -6.16 -12.01 -5.62
C GLU A 152 -5.54 -11.80 -4.24
N ILE A 153 -5.74 -12.74 -3.31
CA ILE A 153 -5.09 -12.73 -2.00
C ILE A 153 -3.73 -13.40 -2.12
N LEU A 154 -2.67 -12.65 -1.88
CA LEU A 154 -1.27 -13.10 -2.01
C LEU A 154 -0.67 -13.57 -0.69
N ALA A 155 -1.17 -13.07 0.44
CA ALA A 155 -0.75 -13.53 1.76
C ALA A 155 -1.83 -13.33 2.82
N THR A 156 -1.80 -14.21 3.82
CA THR A 156 -2.65 -14.14 5.02
C THR A 156 -1.83 -14.27 6.30
N VAL A 157 -2.36 -13.76 7.40
CA VAL A 157 -1.79 -13.93 8.74
C VAL A 157 -2.85 -14.56 9.65
N GLN A 158 -2.42 -15.41 10.59
CA GLN A 158 -3.29 -15.99 11.60
C GLN A 158 -3.37 -15.08 12.82
N SER A 159 -4.57 -14.93 13.37
CA SER A 159 -4.84 -14.27 14.66
C SER A 159 -5.82 -15.11 15.48
N ASP A 160 -6.12 -14.68 16.70
CA ASP A 160 -7.15 -15.34 17.55
C ASP A 160 -8.54 -15.33 16.90
N SER A 161 -8.82 -14.39 15.99
CA SER A 161 -10.08 -14.29 15.25
C SER A 161 -10.10 -15.07 13.93
N GLY A 162 -8.99 -15.70 13.56
CA GLY A 162 -8.87 -16.50 12.33
C GLY A 162 -7.81 -16.02 11.36
N SER A 163 -7.92 -16.44 10.09
CA SER A 163 -7.02 -16.06 9.02
C SER A 163 -7.48 -14.75 8.36
N HIS A 164 -6.57 -13.78 8.22
CA HIS A 164 -6.86 -12.47 7.65
C HIS A 164 -5.96 -12.17 6.47
N ALA A 165 -6.54 -11.66 5.39
CA ALA A 165 -5.80 -11.26 4.20
C ALA A 165 -5.03 -9.95 4.47
N VAL A 166 -3.71 -9.98 4.21
CA VAL A 166 -2.77 -8.89 4.53
C VAL A 166 -1.94 -8.43 3.34
N LEU A 167 -1.96 -9.16 2.23
CA LEU A 167 -1.40 -8.74 0.95
C LEU A 167 -2.37 -9.16 -0.15
N ALA A 168 -2.74 -8.24 -1.04
CA ALA A 168 -3.66 -8.53 -2.13
C ALA A 168 -3.37 -7.67 -3.37
N ARG A 169 -3.78 -8.19 -4.53
CA ARG A 169 -3.66 -7.54 -5.83
C ARG A 169 -5.00 -7.51 -6.55
N GLU A 170 -5.30 -6.41 -7.22
CA GLU A 170 -6.38 -6.31 -8.21
C GLU A 170 -5.85 -5.57 -9.44
N GLY A 171 -5.65 -6.31 -10.53
CA GLY A 171 -5.06 -5.74 -11.74
C GLY A 171 -3.68 -5.11 -11.49
N ARG A 172 -3.60 -3.79 -11.62
CA ARG A 172 -2.37 -2.99 -11.39
C ARG A 172 -2.32 -2.32 -10.02
N GLN A 173 -3.14 -2.76 -9.09
CA GLN A 173 -3.17 -2.27 -7.72
C GLN A 173 -2.68 -3.37 -6.76
N LEU A 174 -1.75 -3.02 -5.88
CA LEU A 174 -1.22 -3.88 -4.81
C LEU A 174 -1.46 -3.19 -3.47
N VAL A 175 -1.82 -3.96 -2.45
CA VAL A 175 -1.99 -3.42 -1.09
C VAL A 175 -1.39 -4.37 -0.05
N SER A 176 -0.75 -3.82 0.98
CA SER A 176 -0.27 -4.57 2.14
C SER A 176 -0.75 -3.95 3.46
N SER A 177 -1.08 -4.80 4.42
CA SER A 177 -1.38 -4.39 5.81
C SER A 177 -0.13 -3.99 6.58
N PHE A 178 0.98 -4.65 6.29
CA PHE A 178 2.27 -4.50 6.94
C PHE A 178 3.14 -3.49 6.19
N HIS A 179 4.28 -3.17 6.79
CA HIS A 179 5.27 -2.22 6.31
C HIS A 179 6.46 -2.94 5.66
N PRO A 180 6.42 -3.28 4.36
CA PRO A 180 7.52 -3.96 3.68
C PRO A 180 8.73 -3.05 3.41
N GLU A 181 8.61 -1.76 3.70
CA GLU A 181 9.68 -0.78 3.70
C GLU A 181 10.52 -0.81 4.98
N ILE A 182 10.00 -1.42 6.06
CA ILE A 182 10.69 -1.58 7.35
C ILE A 182 11.14 -3.04 7.44
N VAL A 183 12.34 -3.32 6.95
CA VAL A 183 12.92 -4.68 6.95
C VAL A 183 14.37 -4.65 7.41
N ASP A 184 14.75 -5.60 8.27
CA ASP A 184 16.10 -5.69 8.80
C ASP A 184 17.15 -6.26 7.81
N ASN A 185 16.72 -7.00 6.78
CA ASN A 185 17.58 -7.79 5.90
C ASN A 185 17.67 -7.25 4.45
N GLU A 186 17.32 -6.01 4.21
CA GLU A 186 17.32 -5.37 2.86
C GLU A 186 16.61 -6.19 1.77
N SER A 187 15.72 -7.11 2.15
CA SER A 187 14.94 -7.92 1.21
C SER A 187 13.61 -7.22 0.90
N TYR A 188 13.63 -6.32 -0.06
CA TYR A 188 12.43 -5.57 -0.49
C TYR A 188 11.57 -6.37 -1.49
N GLY A 189 11.30 -7.65 -1.21
CA GLY A 189 10.60 -8.55 -2.12
C GLY A 189 9.25 -8.02 -2.62
N VAL A 190 8.46 -7.38 -1.74
CA VAL A 190 7.16 -6.78 -2.12
C VAL A 190 7.37 -5.58 -3.08
N HIS A 191 8.36 -4.72 -2.83
CA HIS A 191 8.71 -3.63 -3.73
C HIS A 191 9.21 -4.14 -5.08
N GLN A 192 10.07 -5.17 -5.08
CA GLN A 192 10.56 -5.81 -6.32
C GLN A 192 9.41 -6.40 -7.12
N TYR A 193 8.48 -7.11 -6.46
CA TYR A 193 7.28 -7.65 -7.09
C TYR A 193 6.41 -6.53 -7.68
N PHE A 194 6.14 -5.46 -6.93
CA PHE A 194 5.39 -4.33 -7.43
C PHE A 194 6.03 -3.73 -8.69
N ILE A 195 7.33 -3.45 -8.65
CA ILE A 195 8.05 -2.79 -9.74
C ILE A 195 8.14 -3.68 -10.98
N ARG A 196 8.33 -5.00 -10.82
CA ARG A 196 8.55 -5.93 -11.93
C ARG A 196 7.25 -6.45 -12.53
N GLU A 197 6.27 -6.79 -11.69
CA GLU A 197 5.08 -7.56 -12.11
C GLU A 197 3.81 -6.70 -12.16
N VAL A 198 3.67 -5.72 -11.27
CA VAL A 198 2.45 -4.90 -11.17
C VAL A 198 2.56 -3.63 -11.99
N ALA A 199 3.73 -3.00 -11.97
CA ALA A 199 4.03 -1.78 -12.71
C ALA A 199 4.56 -2.02 -14.14
N SER A 200 4.54 -3.26 -14.61
CA SER A 200 5.00 -3.64 -15.96
C SER A 200 4.01 -3.25 -17.06
#